data_235c3038079f1ba06aca077b90b1103f
#
_entry.id   235c3038079f1ba06aca077b90b1103f
#
_cell.length_a   1.000
_cell.length_b   1.000
_cell.length_c   1.000
_cell.angle_alpha   90.00
_cell.angle_beta   90.00
_cell.angle_gamma   90.00
#
_symmetry.space_group_name_H-M   'P 1'
#
loop_
_entity.id
_entity.type
_entity.pdbx_description
1 polymer ?
#
loop_
_entity_poly.entity_id
_entity_poly.type
_entity_poly.pdbx_seq_one_letter_code
_entity_poly.pdbx_strand_id
1 'polypeptide(L)'
;MEEIKVKYFTDDIDELCYVEGKSDWIVLHAAETVTMKAGEFRLIPLGVAIALPEGYEAHIVPRSSTFKNYGILQTNSMGVVDYTYRGDGDQWRSPAYATRDGTIEKNARICQFRIMKNQPRLTFTKVEHLDGPDRGGFGSTGK
;
A
#
# COMPACT_ATOMS: atom_id res chain seq x y z
N MET A 1 -11.15 -0.97 -21.98
CA MET A 1 -10.36 -0.47 -20.81
C MET A 1 -11.32 -0.14 -19.70
N GLU A 2 -11.09 -0.72 -18.54
CA GLU A 2 -11.96 -0.49 -17.39
C GLU A 2 -11.65 0.86 -16.74
N GLU A 3 -12.70 1.58 -16.37
CA GLU A 3 -12.60 2.89 -15.74
C GLU A 3 -12.75 2.76 -14.23
N ILE A 4 -11.85 3.38 -13.46
CA ILE A 4 -11.87 3.37 -12.01
C ILE A 4 -12.07 4.80 -11.52
N LYS A 5 -13.09 4.99 -10.68
CA LYS A 5 -13.42 6.31 -10.14
C LYS A 5 -12.52 6.63 -8.95
N VAL A 6 -11.93 7.82 -8.99
CA VAL A 6 -11.04 8.32 -7.94
C VAL A 6 -11.54 9.67 -7.48
N LYS A 7 -11.68 9.81 -6.17
CA LYS A 7 -11.95 11.11 -5.54
C LYS A 7 -10.63 11.65 -4.99
N TYR A 8 -10.30 12.89 -5.30
CA TYR A 8 -9.15 13.59 -4.76
C TYR A 8 -9.59 14.51 -3.61
N PHE A 9 -8.86 14.48 -2.50
CA PHE A 9 -9.15 15.30 -1.31
C PHE A 9 -8.48 16.67 -1.39
N THR A 10 -7.59 16.88 -2.34
CA THR A 10 -6.90 18.14 -2.57
C THR A 10 -6.54 18.27 -4.05
N ASP A 11 -6.45 19.52 -4.55
CA ASP A 11 -6.00 19.78 -5.91
C ASP A 11 -4.47 19.94 -6.00
N ASP A 12 -3.78 19.82 -4.86
CA ASP A 12 -2.35 20.12 -4.76
C ASP A 12 -1.45 18.92 -4.99
N ILE A 13 -2.01 17.77 -5.33
CA ILE A 13 -1.24 16.56 -5.66
C ILE A 13 -1.47 16.17 -7.11
N ASP A 14 -0.47 15.53 -7.70
CA ASP A 14 -0.58 15.02 -9.06
C ASP A 14 -1.63 13.90 -9.10
N GLU A 15 -2.41 13.87 -10.18
CA GLU A 15 -3.38 12.82 -10.39
C GLU A 15 -2.70 11.48 -10.66
N LEU A 16 -3.41 10.40 -10.33
CA LEU A 16 -2.90 9.05 -10.53
C LEU A 16 -2.65 8.80 -12.02
N CYS A 17 -1.47 8.28 -12.33
CA CYS A 17 -1.10 7.93 -13.69
C CYS A 17 -0.01 6.87 -13.70
N TYR A 18 0.11 6.19 -14.83
CA TYR A 18 1.24 5.30 -15.06
C TYR A 18 2.50 6.12 -15.34
N VAL A 19 3.65 5.56 -14.95
CA VAL A 19 4.95 6.07 -15.42
C VAL A 19 5.29 5.26 -16.67
N GLU A 20 4.88 5.77 -17.81
CA GLU A 20 4.96 5.07 -19.10
C GLU A 20 6.37 4.56 -19.39
N GLY A 21 6.45 3.30 -19.80
CA GLY A 21 7.71 2.65 -20.13
C GLY A 21 8.59 2.31 -18.94
N LYS A 22 8.14 2.55 -17.70
CA LYS A 22 8.95 2.32 -16.50
C LYS A 22 8.30 1.46 -15.45
N SER A 23 7.01 1.62 -15.20
CA SER A 23 6.36 0.87 -14.12
C SER A 23 4.89 0.64 -14.41
N ASP A 24 4.46 -0.57 -14.05
CA ASP A 24 3.05 -0.94 -14.03
C ASP A 24 2.37 -0.51 -12.71
N TRP A 25 3.16 -0.19 -11.70
CA TRP A 25 2.66 0.30 -10.43
C TRP A 25 2.40 1.80 -10.50
N ILE A 26 1.37 2.24 -9.80
CA ILE A 26 0.92 3.63 -9.81
C ILE A 26 1.40 4.33 -8.55
N VAL A 27 2.04 5.48 -8.72
CA VAL A 27 2.62 6.25 -7.62
C VAL A 27 1.53 6.96 -6.81
N LEU A 28 1.69 6.94 -5.49
CA LEU A 28 0.86 7.68 -4.55
C LEU A 28 1.69 8.79 -3.89
N HIS A 29 1.05 9.91 -3.66
CA HIS A 29 1.69 11.12 -3.13
C HIS A 29 1.20 11.44 -1.73
N ALA A 30 2.05 12.06 -0.92
CA ALA A 30 1.63 12.62 0.35
C ALA A 30 0.66 13.79 0.09
N ALA A 31 -0.50 13.76 0.72
CA ALA A 31 -1.53 14.79 0.50
C ALA A 31 -1.25 16.07 1.27
N GLU A 32 -0.33 16.04 2.21
CA GLU A 32 0.05 17.19 3.03
C GLU A 32 1.52 17.09 3.41
N THR A 33 2.10 18.21 3.83
CA THR A 33 3.46 18.22 4.38
C THR A 33 3.44 17.64 5.79
N VAL A 34 4.31 16.65 6.03
CA VAL A 34 4.40 15.95 7.31
C VAL A 34 5.82 16.03 7.83
N THR A 35 5.97 16.57 9.03
CA THR A 35 7.27 16.58 9.73
C THR A 35 7.22 15.53 10.83
N MET A 36 8.18 14.61 10.82
CA MET A 36 8.27 13.53 11.79
C MET A 36 9.63 13.51 12.46
N LYS A 37 9.63 13.16 13.73
CA LYS A 37 10.86 12.86 14.47
C LYS A 37 11.10 11.36 14.48
N ALA A 38 12.37 10.97 14.61
CA ALA A 38 12.73 9.56 14.75
C ALA A 38 11.88 8.90 15.84
N GLY A 39 11.33 7.73 15.55
CA GLY A 39 10.48 6.98 16.46
C GLY A 39 9.00 7.31 16.39
N GLU A 40 8.59 8.35 15.67
CA GLU A 40 7.18 8.68 15.51
C GLU A 40 6.49 7.79 14.49
N PHE A 41 5.20 7.53 14.75
CA PHE A 41 4.29 6.86 13.81
C PHE A 41 3.24 7.85 13.33
N ARG A 42 2.94 7.84 12.03
CA ARG A 42 1.88 8.64 11.42
C ARG A 42 1.13 7.86 10.35
N LEU A 43 -0.17 8.11 10.28
CA LEU A 43 -0.97 7.73 9.11
C LEU A 43 -0.93 8.90 8.13
N ILE A 44 -0.07 8.81 7.14
CA ILE A 44 0.09 9.90 6.16
C ILE A 44 -1.02 9.80 5.13
N PRO A 45 -1.86 10.85 5.00
CA PRO A 45 -2.93 10.82 4.01
C PRO A 45 -2.37 10.85 2.60
N LEU A 46 -2.97 10.07 1.71
CA LEU A 46 -2.54 9.96 0.30
C LEU A 46 -3.45 10.74 -0.64
N GLY A 47 -4.49 11.38 -0.11
CA GLY A 47 -5.31 12.31 -0.87
C GLY A 47 -6.29 11.69 -1.85
N VAL A 48 -6.48 10.39 -1.81
CA VAL A 48 -7.37 9.69 -2.73
C VAL A 48 -8.31 8.73 -2.00
N ALA A 49 -9.53 8.60 -2.53
CA ALA A 49 -10.43 7.51 -2.23
C ALA A 49 -10.78 6.88 -3.58
N ILE A 50 -10.68 5.56 -3.68
CA ILE A 50 -10.77 4.86 -4.96
C ILE A 50 -11.85 3.79 -4.88
N ALA A 51 -12.77 3.81 -5.85
CA ALA A 51 -13.81 2.79 -5.98
C ALA A 51 -13.28 1.64 -6.82
N LEU A 52 -12.68 0.66 -6.15
CA LEU A 52 -12.20 -0.55 -6.83
C LEU A 52 -13.41 -1.36 -7.33
N PRO A 53 -13.28 -2.02 -8.49
CA PRO A 53 -14.34 -2.89 -8.96
C PRO A 53 -14.48 -4.13 -8.06
N GLU A 54 -15.70 -4.66 -7.98
CA GLU A 54 -15.95 -5.90 -7.23
C GLU A 54 -15.05 -7.02 -7.76
N GLY A 55 -14.49 -7.80 -6.85
CA GLY A 55 -13.57 -8.88 -7.18
C GLY A 55 -12.12 -8.47 -7.29
N TYR A 56 -11.80 -7.22 -6.91
CA TYR A 56 -10.44 -6.69 -6.94
C TYR A 56 -10.06 -6.08 -5.60
N GLU A 57 -8.76 -6.02 -5.36
CA GLU A 57 -8.16 -5.38 -4.20
C GLU A 57 -6.93 -4.61 -4.63
N ALA A 58 -6.52 -3.61 -3.86
CA ALA A 58 -5.28 -2.90 -4.12
C ALA A 58 -4.22 -3.26 -3.11
N HIS A 59 -2.98 -3.31 -3.57
CA HIS A 59 -1.81 -3.55 -2.72
C HIS A 59 -0.92 -2.31 -2.77
N ILE A 60 -0.61 -1.77 -1.59
CA ILE A 60 0.20 -0.55 -1.45
C ILE A 60 1.52 -0.92 -0.81
N VAL A 61 2.62 -0.55 -1.45
CA VAL A 61 3.98 -0.78 -0.95
C VAL A 61 4.79 0.51 -1.06
N PRO A 62 5.89 0.65 -0.33
CA PRO A 62 6.81 1.77 -0.53
C PRO A 62 7.43 1.73 -1.92
N ARG A 63 7.94 2.86 -2.37
CA ARG A 63 8.80 2.90 -3.56
C ARG A 63 10.21 2.48 -3.15
N SER A 64 11.02 2.06 -4.13
CA SER A 64 12.42 1.68 -3.87
C SER A 64 13.24 2.79 -3.23
N SER A 65 12.86 4.05 -3.45
CA SER A 65 13.57 5.23 -2.92
C SER A 65 12.96 5.80 -1.63
N THR A 66 11.84 5.26 -1.16
CA THR A 66 11.11 5.84 -0.02
C THR A 66 11.96 5.89 1.24
N PHE A 67 12.59 4.81 1.61
CA PHE A 67 13.43 4.78 2.82
C PHE A 67 14.64 5.69 2.68
N LYS A 68 15.32 5.62 1.54
CA LYS A 68 16.50 6.45 1.27
C LYS A 68 16.17 7.94 1.38
N ASN A 69 15.07 8.36 0.76
CA ASN A 69 14.72 9.78 0.70
C ASN A 69 14.12 10.31 1.99
N TYR A 70 13.30 9.51 2.68
CA TYR A 70 12.50 10.00 3.79
C TYR A 70 12.74 9.30 5.12
N GLY A 71 13.47 8.19 5.13
CA GLY A 71 13.76 7.44 6.35
C GLY A 71 12.54 6.80 7.00
N ILE A 72 11.45 6.64 6.26
CA ILE A 72 10.23 6.03 6.77
C ILE A 72 10.11 4.57 6.34
N LEU A 73 9.51 3.77 7.23
CA LEU A 73 9.14 2.39 6.96
C LEU A 73 7.62 2.31 6.96
N GLN A 74 7.07 1.51 6.06
CA GLN A 74 5.64 1.22 6.06
C GLN A 74 5.38 0.10 7.07
N THR A 75 4.62 0.38 8.12
CA THR A 75 4.51 -0.51 9.28
C THR A 75 3.75 -1.79 9.01
N ASN A 76 2.89 -1.81 7.99
CA ASN A 76 2.15 -3.01 7.62
C ASN A 76 2.79 -3.79 6.45
N SER A 77 4.00 -3.46 6.06
CA SER A 77 4.74 -4.03 4.94
C SER A 77 4.03 -3.85 3.59
N MET A 78 2.82 -4.29 3.47
CA MET A 78 1.95 -4.10 2.31
C MET A 78 0.56 -3.72 2.80
N GLY A 79 0.10 -2.56 2.38
CA GLY A 79 -1.28 -2.15 2.62
C GLY A 79 -2.21 -2.91 1.69
N VAL A 80 -3.31 -3.41 2.24
CA VAL A 80 -4.34 -4.08 1.44
C VAL A 80 -5.62 -3.28 1.54
N VAL A 81 -6.10 -2.82 0.40
CA VAL A 81 -7.37 -2.08 0.32
C VAL A 81 -8.41 -3.00 -0.29
N ASP A 82 -9.40 -3.36 0.52
CA ASP A 82 -10.52 -4.17 0.07
C ASP A 82 -11.48 -3.32 -0.77
N TYR A 83 -12.19 -3.97 -1.68
CA TYR A 83 -13.13 -3.27 -2.54
C TYR A 83 -14.24 -2.54 -1.75
N THR A 84 -14.56 -2.99 -0.54
CA THR A 84 -15.58 -2.36 0.32
C THR A 84 -15.13 -1.01 0.89
N TYR A 85 -13.83 -0.71 0.87
CA TYR A 85 -13.29 0.57 1.32
C TYR A 85 -13.34 1.57 0.17
N ARG A 86 -14.55 2.04 -0.16
CA ARG A 86 -14.80 2.80 -1.39
C ARG A 86 -15.71 4.01 -1.21
N GLY A 87 -15.92 4.44 0.01
CA GLY A 87 -16.79 5.58 0.31
C GLY A 87 -16.09 6.92 0.14
N ASP A 88 -16.87 7.99 0.14
CA ASP A 88 -16.38 9.36 0.00
C ASP A 88 -15.34 9.76 1.06
N GLY A 89 -15.46 9.22 2.26
CA GLY A 89 -14.53 9.50 3.34
C GLY A 89 -13.43 8.48 3.51
N ASP A 90 -13.40 7.46 2.67
CA ASP A 90 -12.44 6.35 2.79
C ASP A 90 -11.12 6.69 2.11
N GLN A 91 -10.44 7.68 2.66
CA GLN A 91 -9.16 8.14 2.16
C GLN A 91 -8.08 7.08 2.41
N TRP A 92 -7.27 6.81 1.38
CA TRP A 92 -6.10 5.96 1.50
C TRP A 92 -5.01 6.66 2.31
N ARG A 93 -4.33 5.88 3.17
CA ARG A 93 -3.29 6.38 4.05
C ARG A 93 -2.10 5.44 4.05
N SER A 94 -0.92 5.99 4.30
CA SER A 94 0.31 5.21 4.47
C SER A 94 0.68 5.20 5.95
N PRO A 95 0.68 4.03 6.61
CA PRO A 95 1.14 3.94 8.00
C PRO A 95 2.66 3.95 8.02
N ALA A 96 3.24 5.04 8.49
CA ALA A 96 4.68 5.29 8.41
C ALA A 96 5.31 5.39 9.79
N TYR A 97 6.44 4.71 9.95
CA TYR A 97 7.32 4.83 11.12
C TYR A 97 8.60 5.55 10.69
N ALA A 98 8.94 6.62 11.37
CA ALA A 98 10.13 7.41 11.06
C ALA A 98 11.36 6.84 11.77
N THR A 99 12.39 6.52 11.00
CA THR A 99 13.67 6.06 11.56
C THR A 99 14.63 7.21 11.84
N ARG A 100 14.33 8.40 11.32
CA ARG A 100 15.10 9.62 11.53
C ARG A 100 14.19 10.83 11.42
N ASP A 101 14.64 11.97 11.91
CA ASP A 101 13.93 13.23 11.74
C ASP A 101 13.89 13.62 10.27
N GLY A 102 12.78 14.17 9.83
CA GLY A 102 12.66 14.61 8.45
C GLY A 102 11.29 15.19 8.12
N THR A 103 11.20 15.78 6.95
CA THR A 103 9.97 16.36 6.43
C THR A 103 9.66 15.74 5.08
N ILE A 104 8.40 15.34 4.92
CA ILE A 104 7.85 14.86 3.67
C ILE A 104 6.96 15.98 3.14
N GLU A 105 7.34 16.56 2.02
CA GLU A 105 6.59 17.65 1.42
C GLU A 105 5.29 17.16 0.79
N LYS A 106 4.25 17.99 0.81
CA LYS A 106 3.03 17.74 0.04
C LYS A 106 3.39 17.41 -1.41
N ASN A 107 2.71 16.44 -1.99
CA ASN A 107 2.94 15.91 -3.33
C ASN A 107 4.22 15.07 -3.48
N ALA A 108 4.94 14.80 -2.40
CA ALA A 108 6.06 13.88 -2.46
C ALA A 108 5.59 12.46 -2.80
N ARG A 109 6.36 11.77 -3.62
CA ARG A 109 6.09 10.39 -4.02
C ARG A 109 6.59 9.46 -2.92
N ILE A 110 5.68 8.83 -2.17
CA ILE A 110 6.08 8.03 -0.99
C ILE A 110 5.70 6.56 -1.04
N CYS A 111 4.77 6.19 -1.90
CA CYS A 111 4.40 4.78 -2.07
C CYS A 111 3.81 4.55 -3.46
N GLN A 112 3.45 3.33 -3.72
CA GLN A 112 2.89 2.91 -5.01
C GLN A 112 1.89 1.79 -4.78
N PHE A 113 0.97 1.61 -5.72
CA PHE A 113 -0.02 0.57 -5.61
C PHE A 113 -0.27 -0.16 -6.92
N ARG A 114 -0.85 -1.32 -6.79
CA ARG A 114 -1.29 -2.16 -7.88
C ARG A 114 -2.64 -2.76 -7.54
N ILE A 115 -3.49 -2.97 -8.54
CA ILE A 115 -4.80 -3.59 -8.39
C ILE A 115 -4.70 -5.05 -8.81
N MET A 116 -5.18 -5.96 -7.94
CA MET A 116 -5.09 -7.39 -8.13
C MET A 116 -6.47 -8.03 -8.02
N LYS A 117 -6.68 -9.13 -8.72
CA LYS A 117 -7.88 -9.94 -8.51
C LYS A 117 -7.85 -10.58 -7.12
N ASN A 118 -9.03 -10.67 -6.50
CA ASN A 118 -9.18 -11.45 -5.28
C ASN A 118 -8.86 -12.92 -5.58
N GLN A 119 -8.41 -13.63 -4.56
CA GLN A 119 -8.24 -15.08 -4.67
C GLN A 119 -9.60 -15.76 -4.82
N PRO A 120 -9.66 -16.99 -5.36
CA PRO A 120 -10.91 -17.74 -5.44
C PRO A 120 -11.56 -17.91 -4.08
N ARG A 121 -12.89 -18.03 -4.06
CA ARG A 121 -13.59 -18.41 -2.84
C ARG A 121 -13.18 -19.79 -2.42
N LEU A 122 -12.74 -19.92 -1.17
CA LEU A 122 -12.23 -21.16 -0.61
C LEU A 122 -13.03 -21.54 0.64
N THR A 123 -13.13 -22.83 0.89
CA THR A 123 -13.74 -23.37 2.08
C THR A 123 -12.63 -24.02 2.91
N PHE A 124 -12.58 -23.72 4.20
CA PHE A 124 -11.56 -24.27 5.11
C PHE A 124 -12.20 -25.33 5.98
N THR A 125 -11.78 -26.57 5.76
CA THR A 125 -12.28 -27.73 6.52
C THR A 125 -11.24 -28.12 7.57
N LYS A 126 -11.66 -28.12 8.83
CA LYS A 126 -10.80 -28.55 9.93
C LYS A 126 -10.59 -30.06 9.84
N VAL A 127 -9.33 -30.48 9.85
CA VAL A 127 -8.94 -31.89 9.89
C VAL A 127 -7.92 -32.08 11.02
N GLU A 128 -7.77 -33.32 11.49
CA GLU A 128 -6.78 -33.61 12.51
C GLU A 128 -5.39 -33.83 11.92
N HIS A 129 -5.31 -34.34 10.71
CA HIS A 129 -4.05 -34.66 10.04
C HIS A 129 -4.09 -34.21 8.57
N LEU A 130 -2.94 -33.76 8.07
CA LEU A 130 -2.72 -33.50 6.65
C LEU A 130 -1.99 -34.68 6.03
N ASP A 131 -2.17 -34.89 4.72
CA ASP A 131 -1.72 -36.10 4.02
C ASP A 131 -0.21 -36.16 3.72
N GLY A 132 0.43 -35.01 3.62
CA GLY A 132 1.83 -34.94 3.20
C GLY A 132 2.83 -35.18 4.33
N PRO A 133 4.06 -35.58 4.00
CA PRO A 133 5.13 -35.61 4.98
C PRO A 133 5.55 -34.18 5.37
N ASP A 134 6.09 -34.02 6.56
CA ASP A 134 6.61 -32.73 7.01
C ASP A 134 7.81 -32.36 6.11
N ARG A 135 7.75 -31.15 5.53
CA ARG A 135 8.85 -30.62 4.70
C ARG A 135 9.88 -29.87 5.54
N GLY A 136 9.41 -29.23 6.63
CA GLY A 136 10.22 -28.30 7.39
C GLY A 136 10.22 -26.89 6.81
N GLY A 137 10.95 -26.03 7.45
CA GLY A 137 11.07 -24.61 7.09
C GLY A 137 11.90 -23.90 8.16
N PHE A 138 11.94 -22.57 8.11
CA PHE A 138 12.63 -21.76 9.12
C PHE A 138 14.09 -22.20 9.35
N GLY A 139 14.82 -22.48 8.25
CA GLY A 139 16.21 -22.90 8.35
C GLY A 139 16.43 -24.41 8.50
N SER A 140 15.38 -25.23 8.35
CA SER A 140 15.50 -26.68 8.42
C SER A 140 16.41 -27.29 7.37
N THR A 141 16.64 -26.57 6.25
CA THR A 141 17.56 -26.99 5.17
C THR A 141 19.01 -26.56 5.44
N GLY A 142 19.29 -25.92 6.56
CA GLY A 142 20.60 -25.42 6.93
C GLY A 142 20.84 -23.99 6.48
N LYS A 143 22.04 -23.52 6.71
CA LYS A 143 22.45 -22.14 6.37
C LYS A 143 22.93 -22.04 4.93
#